data_f2b19c3f0d60986b558835191d842804
#
_entry.id   f2b19c3f0d60986b558835191d842804
#
_cell.length_a   1.000
_cell.length_b   1.000
_cell.length_c   1.000
_cell.angle_alpha   90.00
_cell.angle_beta   90.00
_cell.angle_gamma   90.00
#
_symmetry.space_group_name_H-M   'P 1'
#
loop_
_entity.id
_entity.type
_entity.pdbx_description
1 polymer ?
#
loop_
_entity_poly.entity_id
_entity_poly.type
_entity_poly.pdbx_seq_one_letter_code
_entity_poly.pdbx_strand_id
1 'polypeptide(L)'
;MLQLTRKGLIHHGQLDALRDRFATNHCVVLEKILEPALLENVQRQIGEARWQSSAYGAVFGDTGVVDFATELTLDAPVTVRLLLFLLNNPAFLNVIRMITGCPAITEFGSIRVYRLVAGPQHQFSWHNDRNDPLREVGFSMNLSTDVFRGGTFELRDTRTLTPLAQVNNTGFGDALLFRISSDLQHRVTEVVGKAAKTSYVGWFRATGKTFFAELVGSEAVPSP
;
A
#
# COMPACT_ATOMS: atom_id res chain seq x y z
N MET A 1 11.53 3.74 15.05
CA MET A 1 10.64 4.64 14.29
C MET A 1 11.19 4.77 12.88
N LEU A 2 10.37 4.59 11.88
CA LEU A 2 10.68 4.78 10.45
C LEU A 2 9.75 5.86 9.92
N GLN A 3 10.27 6.98 9.44
CA GLN A 3 9.43 8.12 9.05
C GLN A 3 9.96 8.82 7.81
N LEU A 4 9.09 9.03 6.83
CA LEU A 4 9.30 9.88 5.66
C LEU A 4 8.96 11.33 6.03
N THR A 5 9.90 12.20 5.81
CA THR A 5 9.75 13.64 6.08
C THR A 5 10.04 14.44 4.83
N ARG A 6 9.70 15.71 4.84
CA ARG A 6 10.07 16.65 3.76
C ARG A 6 11.59 16.79 3.54
N LYS A 7 12.39 16.36 4.52
CA LYS A 7 13.87 16.39 4.48
C LYS A 7 14.47 15.02 4.11
N GLY A 8 13.64 13.99 3.92
CA GLY A 8 14.06 12.63 3.61
C GLY A 8 13.62 11.60 4.65
N LEU A 9 14.27 10.44 4.60
CA LEU A 9 13.96 9.33 5.50
C LEU A 9 14.69 9.50 6.83
N ILE A 10 13.95 9.37 7.92
CA ILE A 10 14.48 9.24 9.27
C ILE A 10 14.13 7.84 9.77
N HIS A 11 15.12 7.09 10.22
CA HIS A 11 14.85 5.84 10.93
C HIS A 11 15.71 5.73 12.19
N HIS A 12 15.04 5.39 13.28
CA HIS A 12 15.68 5.05 14.55
C HIS A 12 15.11 3.71 14.99
N GLY A 13 15.92 2.67 15.07
CA GLY A 13 15.50 1.40 15.60
C GLY A 13 15.88 0.18 14.77
N GLN A 14 15.47 -0.95 15.25
CA GLN A 14 15.85 -2.26 14.73
C GLN A 14 14.98 -2.64 13.53
N LEU A 15 15.53 -2.50 12.32
CA LEU A 15 14.90 -3.03 11.11
C LEU A 15 14.82 -4.57 11.14
N ASP A 16 15.69 -5.22 11.90
CA ASP A 16 15.71 -6.68 12.06
C ASP A 16 14.39 -7.22 12.61
N ALA A 17 13.82 -6.57 13.62
CA ALA A 17 12.52 -7.00 14.17
C ALA A 17 11.37 -6.87 13.14
N LEU A 18 11.40 -5.86 12.28
CA LEU A 18 10.43 -5.72 11.19
C LEU A 18 10.64 -6.79 10.12
N ARG A 19 11.90 -7.07 9.78
CA ARG A 19 12.29 -8.13 8.84
C ARG A 19 11.82 -9.51 9.35
N ASP A 20 12.08 -9.83 10.60
CA ASP A 20 11.72 -11.10 11.18
C ASP A 20 10.19 -11.29 11.22
N ARG A 21 9.44 -10.23 11.57
CA ARG A 21 7.97 -10.23 11.48
C ARG A 21 7.48 -10.45 10.05
N PHE A 22 8.06 -9.75 9.07
CA PHE A 22 7.68 -9.91 7.68
C PHE A 22 8.03 -11.32 7.15
N ALA A 23 9.17 -11.87 7.53
CA ALA A 23 9.58 -13.22 7.16
C ALA A 23 8.62 -14.28 7.72
N THR A 24 8.17 -14.11 8.98
CA THR A 24 7.29 -15.05 9.66
C THR A 24 5.82 -14.93 9.22
N ASN A 25 5.30 -13.70 9.15
CA ASN A 25 3.86 -13.44 8.94
C ASN A 25 3.53 -13.06 7.51
N HIS A 26 4.53 -12.91 6.64
CA HIS A 26 4.42 -12.38 5.28
C HIS A 26 3.80 -10.97 5.21
N CYS A 27 3.67 -10.30 6.33
CA CYS A 27 3.23 -8.91 6.42
C CYS A 27 3.77 -8.23 7.68
N VAL A 28 3.81 -6.90 7.64
CA VAL A 28 4.22 -6.06 8.77
C VAL A 28 3.57 -4.69 8.68
N VAL A 29 3.25 -4.11 9.85
CA VAL A 29 2.77 -2.72 9.96
C VAL A 29 3.95 -1.82 10.30
N LEU A 30 4.09 -0.76 9.53
CA LEU A 30 4.99 0.36 9.77
C LEU A 30 4.18 1.50 10.37
N GLU A 31 4.44 1.83 11.62
CA GLU A 31 3.67 2.86 12.34
C GLU A 31 4.07 4.27 11.91
N LYS A 32 3.08 5.11 11.62
CA LYS A 32 3.21 6.56 11.37
C LYS A 32 4.36 6.91 10.42
N ILE A 33 4.36 6.31 9.24
CA ILE A 33 5.46 6.43 8.28
C ILE A 33 5.64 7.84 7.68
N LEU A 34 4.69 8.75 7.87
CA LEU A 34 4.77 10.13 7.41
C LEU A 34 4.91 11.10 8.59
N GLU A 35 5.65 12.19 8.39
CA GLU A 35 5.66 13.29 9.35
C GLU A 35 4.26 13.92 9.52
N PRO A 36 3.90 14.43 10.71
CA PRO A 36 2.54 14.93 10.99
C PRO A 36 2.07 15.98 10.00
N ALA A 37 2.89 16.98 9.68
CA ALA A 37 2.51 18.05 8.77
C ALA A 37 2.20 17.57 7.34
N LEU A 38 2.87 16.51 6.88
CA LEU A 38 2.59 15.90 5.59
C LEU A 38 1.27 15.12 5.64
N LEU A 39 1.05 14.42 6.74
CA LEU A 39 -0.16 13.64 6.97
C LEU A 39 -1.42 14.54 7.05
N GLU A 40 -1.34 15.68 7.75
CA GLU A 40 -2.39 16.70 7.82
C GLU A 40 -2.74 17.27 6.44
N ASN A 41 -1.73 17.52 5.60
CA ASN A 41 -1.96 17.97 4.21
C ASN A 41 -2.71 16.92 3.38
N VAL A 42 -2.32 15.65 3.50
CA VAL A 42 -2.99 14.53 2.81
C VAL A 42 -4.45 14.43 3.30
N GLN A 43 -4.67 14.53 4.60
CA GLN A 43 -6.00 14.50 5.20
C GLN A 43 -6.91 15.61 4.66
N ARG A 44 -6.43 16.83 4.61
CA ARG A 44 -7.19 17.97 4.08
C ARG A 44 -7.59 17.73 2.63
N GLN A 45 -6.68 17.28 1.78
CA GLN A 45 -6.96 16.99 0.37
C GLN A 45 -7.96 15.85 0.19
N ILE A 46 -7.90 14.82 1.03
CA ILE A 46 -8.88 13.73 1.03
C ILE A 46 -10.26 14.25 1.44
N GLY A 47 -10.34 15.16 2.42
CA GLY A 47 -11.60 15.80 2.84
C GLY A 47 -12.27 16.63 1.74
N GLU A 48 -11.48 17.20 0.83
CA GLU A 48 -11.94 18.00 -0.31
C GLU A 48 -12.18 17.16 -1.58
N ALA A 49 -11.77 15.90 -1.59
CA ALA A 49 -11.81 15.05 -2.77
C ALA A 49 -13.26 14.67 -3.15
N ARG A 50 -13.48 14.55 -4.45
CA ARG A 50 -14.69 13.94 -5.00
C ARG A 50 -14.51 12.43 -5.11
N TRP A 51 -15.55 11.71 -4.72
CA TRP A 51 -15.55 10.26 -4.72
C TRP A 51 -16.48 9.72 -5.79
N GLN A 52 -16.01 8.74 -6.52
CA GLN A 52 -16.80 8.04 -7.52
C GLN A 52 -16.79 6.54 -7.22
N SER A 53 -17.98 5.98 -7.04
CA SER A 53 -18.14 4.53 -6.91
C SER A 53 -17.83 3.84 -8.22
N SER A 54 -16.99 2.83 -8.16
CA SER A 54 -16.64 2.00 -9.31
C SER A 54 -16.75 0.53 -8.93
N ALA A 55 -17.45 -0.23 -9.76
CA ALA A 55 -17.39 -1.68 -9.70
C ALA A 55 -16.03 -2.15 -10.20
N TYR A 56 -15.39 -3.06 -9.47
CA TYR A 56 -14.24 -3.78 -9.99
C TYR A 56 -14.61 -5.25 -10.17
N GLY A 57 -14.27 -5.79 -11.34
CA GLY A 57 -14.30 -7.22 -11.57
C GLY A 57 -12.97 -7.78 -11.10
N ALA A 58 -13.01 -8.69 -10.14
CA ALA A 58 -11.81 -9.43 -9.84
C ALA A 58 -11.49 -10.31 -11.04
N VAL A 59 -10.22 -10.37 -11.39
CA VAL A 59 -9.66 -11.33 -12.37
C VAL A 59 -9.98 -12.78 -11.95
N PHE A 60 -10.52 -12.98 -10.76
CA PHE A 60 -10.82 -14.25 -10.11
C PHE A 60 -12.32 -14.48 -9.81
N GLY A 61 -13.22 -13.76 -10.46
CA GLY A 61 -14.66 -14.06 -10.40
C GLY A 61 -15.49 -13.33 -9.36
N ASP A 62 -14.87 -12.50 -8.52
CA ASP A 62 -15.58 -11.70 -7.52
C ASP A 62 -15.78 -10.26 -7.99
N THR A 63 -16.95 -9.75 -7.76
CA THR A 63 -17.29 -8.34 -8.01
C THR A 63 -17.38 -7.58 -6.70
N GLY A 64 -16.78 -6.42 -6.64
CA GLY A 64 -16.87 -5.52 -5.50
C GLY A 64 -17.07 -4.09 -5.96
N VAL A 65 -17.32 -3.20 -5.00
CA VAL A 65 -17.43 -1.76 -5.22
C VAL A 65 -16.43 -1.05 -4.33
N VAL A 66 -15.73 -0.09 -4.89
CA VAL A 66 -14.89 0.84 -4.14
C VAL A 66 -15.18 2.26 -4.58
N ASP A 67 -15.07 3.20 -3.65
CA ASP A 67 -15.10 4.61 -3.99
C ASP A 67 -13.66 5.09 -4.25
N PHE A 68 -13.40 5.58 -5.44
CA PHE A 68 -12.13 6.19 -5.80
C PHE A 68 -12.21 7.71 -5.67
N ALA A 69 -11.15 8.30 -5.12
CA ALA A 69 -10.95 9.74 -5.15
C ALA A 69 -10.41 10.13 -6.53
N THR A 70 -11.28 10.49 -7.45
CA THR A 70 -10.95 10.68 -8.87
C THR A 70 -9.90 11.75 -9.08
N GLU A 71 -9.98 12.87 -8.38
CA GLU A 71 -9.01 13.96 -8.48
C GLU A 71 -7.65 13.61 -7.88
N LEU A 72 -7.61 12.69 -6.92
CA LEU A 72 -6.37 12.23 -6.30
C LEU A 72 -5.66 11.13 -7.10
N THR A 73 -6.37 10.51 -8.07
CA THR A 73 -5.80 9.42 -8.87
C THR A 73 -5.32 9.84 -10.26
N LEU A 74 -5.99 10.80 -10.88
CA LEU A 74 -5.69 11.21 -12.28
C LEU A 74 -4.87 12.49 -12.35
N ASP A 75 -5.27 13.51 -11.61
CA ASP A 75 -4.60 14.82 -11.53
C ASP A 75 -4.13 15.05 -10.10
N ALA A 76 -3.40 14.10 -9.58
CA ALA A 76 -3.00 14.06 -8.18
C ALA A 76 -2.47 15.42 -7.72
N PRO A 77 -3.05 16.00 -6.67
CA PRO A 77 -2.51 17.19 -6.04
C PRO A 77 -1.04 17.00 -5.69
N VAL A 78 -0.30 18.09 -5.59
CA VAL A 78 1.14 18.08 -5.32
C VAL A 78 1.52 17.14 -4.18
N THR A 79 0.66 17.06 -3.15
CA THR A 79 0.93 16.20 -1.98
C THR A 79 0.91 14.71 -2.31
N VAL A 80 -0.04 14.24 -3.13
CA VAL A 80 -0.09 12.81 -3.51
C VAL A 80 1.07 12.46 -4.45
N ARG A 81 1.46 13.36 -5.34
CA ARG A 81 2.69 13.23 -6.14
C ARG A 81 3.93 13.21 -5.26
N LEU A 82 3.95 14.03 -4.20
CA LEU A 82 5.03 14.00 -3.22
C LEU A 82 5.11 12.66 -2.49
N LEU A 83 3.98 12.05 -2.13
CA LEU A 83 3.98 10.69 -1.54
C LEU A 83 4.60 9.67 -2.48
N LEU A 84 4.23 9.70 -3.77
CA LEU A 84 4.87 8.84 -4.76
C LEU A 84 6.36 9.04 -4.81
N PHE A 85 6.81 10.29 -4.87
CA PHE A 85 8.22 10.64 -4.87
C PHE A 85 8.94 10.16 -3.60
N LEU A 86 8.34 10.35 -2.42
CA LEU A 86 8.91 9.91 -1.15
C LEU A 86 9.02 8.39 -1.05
N LEU A 87 8.01 7.65 -1.50
CA LEU A 87 8.01 6.18 -1.50
C LEU A 87 9.03 5.60 -2.49
N ASN A 88 9.40 6.37 -3.52
CA ASN A 88 10.47 6.03 -4.47
C ASN A 88 11.85 6.57 -4.04
N ASN A 89 11.96 7.21 -2.89
CA ASN A 89 13.26 7.64 -2.37
C ASN A 89 14.20 6.41 -2.25
N PRO A 90 15.43 6.46 -2.80
CA PRO A 90 16.35 5.32 -2.79
C PRO A 90 16.64 4.77 -1.39
N ALA A 91 16.75 5.65 -0.38
CA ALA A 91 16.96 5.21 1.00
C ALA A 91 15.74 4.47 1.55
N PHE A 92 14.52 4.92 1.21
CA PHE A 92 13.29 4.23 1.61
C PHE A 92 13.15 2.89 0.90
N LEU A 93 13.38 2.82 -0.41
CA LEU A 93 13.38 1.57 -1.16
C LEU A 93 14.40 0.57 -0.60
N ASN A 94 15.58 1.04 -0.18
CA ASN A 94 16.57 0.19 0.46
C ASN A 94 16.06 -0.38 1.79
N VAL A 95 15.41 0.43 2.63
CA VAL A 95 14.78 -0.04 3.87
C VAL A 95 13.68 -1.07 3.58
N ILE A 96 12.85 -0.84 2.56
CA ILE A 96 11.82 -1.83 2.15
C ILE A 96 12.46 -3.15 1.72
N ARG A 97 13.54 -3.13 0.93
CA ARG A 97 14.30 -4.35 0.56
C ARG A 97 14.81 -5.09 1.79
N MET A 98 15.35 -4.37 2.77
CA MET A 98 15.87 -4.95 4.01
C MET A 98 14.75 -5.62 4.83
N ILE A 99 13.61 -4.95 5.00
CA ILE A 99 12.47 -5.47 5.77
C ILE A 99 11.85 -6.67 5.06
N THR A 100 11.66 -6.60 3.74
CA THR A 100 10.90 -7.61 2.99
C THR A 100 11.73 -8.78 2.49
N GLY A 101 13.06 -8.63 2.47
CA GLY A 101 13.97 -9.59 1.86
C GLY A 101 13.80 -9.70 0.34
N CYS A 102 13.27 -8.68 -0.33
CA CYS A 102 13.05 -8.62 -1.77
C CYS A 102 14.05 -7.66 -2.44
N PRO A 103 15.27 -8.12 -2.77
CA PRO A 103 16.32 -7.25 -3.31
C PRO A 103 15.99 -6.70 -4.72
N ALA A 104 15.12 -7.37 -5.45
CA ALA A 104 14.73 -6.99 -6.81
C ALA A 104 13.82 -5.75 -6.89
N ILE A 105 13.29 -5.26 -5.79
CA ILE A 105 12.43 -4.07 -5.77
C ILE A 105 13.22 -2.86 -6.27
N THR A 106 12.70 -2.19 -7.30
CA THR A 106 13.32 -1.01 -7.92
C THR A 106 12.46 0.24 -7.82
N GLU A 107 11.14 0.08 -7.66
CA GLU A 107 10.21 1.21 -7.63
C GLU A 107 8.96 0.92 -6.79
N PHE A 108 8.25 1.98 -6.44
CA PHE A 108 6.87 1.96 -5.99
C PHE A 108 5.96 2.52 -7.08
N GLY A 109 4.93 1.78 -7.46
CA GLY A 109 4.03 2.16 -8.55
C GLY A 109 2.55 1.90 -8.27
N SER A 110 1.72 2.32 -9.21
CA SER A 110 0.26 2.15 -9.20
C SER A 110 -0.45 2.77 -7.99
N ILE A 111 -0.61 4.08 -8.02
CA ILE A 111 -1.14 4.87 -6.91
C ILE A 111 -2.65 4.97 -7.02
N ARG A 112 -3.33 4.65 -5.92
CA ARG A 112 -4.76 4.91 -5.77
C ARG A 112 -5.09 5.32 -4.34
N VAL A 113 -5.98 6.30 -4.22
CA VAL A 113 -6.68 6.58 -2.96
C VAL A 113 -8.10 6.07 -3.14
N TYR A 114 -8.49 5.14 -2.31
CA TYR A 114 -9.85 4.60 -2.31
C TYR A 114 -10.42 4.56 -0.89
N ARG A 115 -11.73 4.42 -0.80
CA ARG A 115 -12.42 4.13 0.45
C ARG A 115 -13.40 2.97 0.27
N LEU A 116 -13.55 2.21 1.33
CA LEU A 116 -14.61 1.24 1.52
C LEU A 116 -15.58 1.83 2.53
N VAL A 117 -16.86 1.89 2.17
CA VAL A 117 -17.94 2.28 3.07
C VAL A 117 -18.68 1.04 3.57
N ALA A 118 -19.56 1.19 4.56
CA ALA A 118 -20.34 0.05 5.03
C ALA A 118 -21.23 -0.50 3.92
N GLY A 119 -21.21 -1.80 3.76
CA GLY A 119 -22.03 -2.54 2.80
C GLY A 119 -21.32 -3.77 2.25
N PRO A 120 -22.06 -4.84 1.96
CA PRO A 120 -21.49 -6.15 1.61
C PRO A 120 -20.72 -6.14 0.29
N GLN A 121 -20.91 -5.10 -0.55
CA GLN A 121 -20.17 -4.96 -1.79
C GLN A 121 -18.82 -4.25 -1.62
N HIS A 122 -18.64 -3.49 -0.51
CA HIS A 122 -17.42 -2.76 -0.21
C HIS A 122 -16.41 -3.61 0.56
N GLN A 123 -15.85 -4.58 -0.14
CA GLN A 123 -14.82 -5.49 0.36
C GLN A 123 -13.94 -5.95 -0.79
N PHE A 124 -12.77 -6.48 -0.47
CA PHE A 124 -11.95 -7.21 -1.44
C PHE A 124 -11.97 -8.68 -1.07
N SER A 125 -12.48 -9.52 -1.95
CA SER A 125 -12.50 -10.97 -1.76
C SER A 125 -11.10 -11.57 -1.87
N TRP A 126 -10.96 -12.86 -1.60
CA TRP A 126 -9.67 -13.55 -1.67
C TRP A 126 -9.07 -13.48 -3.08
N HIS A 127 -7.91 -12.86 -3.19
CA HIS A 127 -7.14 -12.74 -4.44
C HIS A 127 -5.64 -12.67 -4.15
N ASN A 128 -4.86 -12.81 -5.20
CA ASN A 128 -3.46 -12.40 -5.20
C ASN A 128 -3.27 -11.32 -6.28
N ASP A 129 -2.29 -10.48 -6.12
CA ASP A 129 -2.01 -9.41 -7.08
C ASP A 129 -1.00 -9.81 -8.17
N ARG A 130 -0.80 -11.12 -8.41
CA ARG A 130 0.16 -11.69 -9.38
C ARG A 130 -0.27 -11.57 -10.84
N ASN A 131 -1.39 -10.95 -11.15
CA ASN A 131 -1.74 -10.54 -12.50
C ASN A 131 -0.71 -9.61 -13.14
N ASP A 132 0.11 -8.94 -12.33
CA ASP A 132 1.34 -8.27 -12.73
C ASP A 132 2.53 -8.99 -12.05
N PRO A 133 3.37 -9.74 -12.82
CA PRO A 133 4.47 -10.53 -12.27
C PRO A 133 5.58 -9.68 -11.64
N LEU A 134 5.61 -8.38 -11.91
CA LEU A 134 6.60 -7.45 -11.37
C LEU A 134 6.30 -7.00 -9.93
N ARG A 135 5.10 -7.27 -9.42
CA ARG A 135 4.72 -6.92 -8.06
C ARG A 135 5.32 -7.88 -7.05
N GLU A 136 6.07 -7.36 -6.10
CA GLU A 136 6.74 -8.12 -5.04
C GLU A 136 6.09 -7.92 -3.67
N VAL A 137 5.70 -6.68 -3.36
CA VAL A 137 5.14 -6.32 -2.06
C VAL A 137 4.00 -5.34 -2.24
N GLY A 138 2.86 -5.66 -1.65
CA GLY A 138 1.73 -4.75 -1.55
C GLY A 138 1.93 -3.73 -0.44
N PHE A 139 1.36 -2.56 -0.64
CA PHE A 139 1.42 -1.44 0.28
C PHE A 139 0.02 -0.84 0.47
N SER A 140 -0.38 -0.64 1.72
CA SER A 140 -1.65 0.01 2.07
C SER A 140 -1.45 0.91 3.28
N MET A 141 -1.51 2.22 3.09
CA MET A 141 -1.44 3.20 4.18
C MET A 141 -2.83 3.65 4.59
N ASN A 142 -3.13 3.55 5.88
CA ASN A 142 -4.40 4.00 6.43
C ASN A 142 -4.48 5.53 6.49
N LEU A 143 -5.44 6.08 5.78
CA LEU A 143 -5.75 7.51 5.75
C LEU A 143 -7.15 7.82 6.31
N SER A 144 -7.76 6.87 7.02
CA SER A 144 -9.03 7.07 7.70
C SER A 144 -8.84 7.97 8.91
N THR A 145 -9.60 9.04 9.00
CA THR A 145 -9.57 9.98 10.12
C THR A 145 -10.35 9.47 11.32
N ASP A 146 -11.40 8.71 11.04
CA ASP A 146 -12.26 8.11 12.04
C ASP A 146 -11.92 6.63 12.24
N VAL A 147 -12.17 6.14 13.44
CA VAL A 147 -12.03 4.71 13.73
C VAL A 147 -13.17 3.95 13.05
N PHE A 148 -12.81 3.16 12.04
CA PHE A 148 -13.75 2.26 11.35
C PHE A 148 -13.74 0.85 11.99
N ARG A 149 -14.76 0.07 11.75
CA ARG A 149 -14.87 -1.34 12.16
C ARG A 149 -14.96 -2.24 10.93
N GLY A 150 -14.48 -3.48 11.05
CA GLY A 150 -14.29 -4.33 9.89
C GLY A 150 -13.15 -3.82 9.02
N GLY A 151 -13.18 -4.05 7.72
CA GLY A 151 -12.10 -3.67 6.82
C GLY A 151 -10.77 -4.33 7.18
N THR A 152 -10.83 -5.49 7.82
CA THR A 152 -9.68 -6.26 8.27
C THR A 152 -8.93 -6.83 7.06
N PHE A 153 -7.63 -6.64 7.04
CA PHE A 153 -6.76 -7.36 6.10
C PHE A 153 -6.52 -8.77 6.63
N GLU A 154 -6.67 -9.75 5.77
CA GLU A 154 -6.38 -11.14 6.08
C GLU A 154 -5.50 -11.75 4.99
N LEU A 155 -4.56 -12.60 5.40
CA LEU A 155 -3.64 -13.32 4.54
C LEU A 155 -3.73 -14.81 4.80
N ARG A 156 -3.70 -15.63 3.75
CA ARG A 156 -3.72 -17.10 3.85
C ARG A 156 -2.82 -17.77 2.82
N ASP A 157 -2.43 -19.00 3.11
CA ASP A 157 -1.82 -19.90 2.13
C ASP A 157 -2.87 -20.32 1.07
N THR A 158 -2.50 -20.29 -0.19
CA THR A 158 -3.41 -20.58 -1.31
C THR A 158 -3.82 -22.05 -1.38
N ARG A 159 -2.92 -22.96 -1.01
CA ARG A 159 -3.12 -24.42 -1.15
C ARG A 159 -3.86 -25.01 0.04
N THR A 160 -3.43 -24.64 1.25
CA THR A 160 -3.97 -25.18 2.49
C THR A 160 -5.14 -24.38 3.04
N LEU A 161 -5.34 -23.15 2.53
CA LEU A 161 -6.29 -22.15 3.02
C LEU A 161 -6.06 -21.77 4.49
N THR A 162 -4.89 -22.09 5.02
CA THR A 162 -4.52 -21.78 6.41
C THR A 162 -4.34 -20.28 6.58
N PRO A 163 -5.02 -19.65 7.55
CA PRO A 163 -4.78 -18.25 7.90
C PRO A 163 -3.33 -18.05 8.39
N LEU A 164 -2.65 -17.05 7.84
CA LEU A 164 -1.27 -16.71 8.19
C LEU A 164 -1.18 -15.42 8.99
N ALA A 165 -2.01 -14.44 8.64
CA ALA A 165 -2.03 -13.16 9.32
C ALA A 165 -3.42 -12.51 9.24
N GLN A 166 -3.71 -11.71 10.27
CA GLN A 166 -4.88 -10.84 10.35
C GLN A 166 -4.43 -9.50 10.91
N VAL A 167 -4.68 -8.42 10.15
CA VAL A 167 -4.35 -7.06 10.55
C VAL A 167 -5.63 -6.25 10.62
N ASN A 168 -6.04 -5.94 11.83
CA ASN A 168 -7.17 -5.08 12.12
C ASN A 168 -6.78 -3.60 11.89
N ASN A 169 -7.66 -2.72 12.28
CA ASN A 169 -7.49 -1.28 12.21
C ASN A 169 -6.08 -0.83 12.56
N THR A 170 -5.36 -0.34 11.59
CA THR A 170 -4.10 0.37 11.82
C THR A 170 -4.38 1.83 12.16
N GLY A 171 -3.46 2.50 12.84
CA GLY A 171 -3.57 3.92 13.13
C GLY A 171 -3.53 4.79 11.87
N PHE A 172 -3.99 6.03 12.00
CA PHE A 172 -3.89 7.02 10.92
C PHE A 172 -2.41 7.25 10.55
N GLY A 173 -2.07 7.06 9.28
CA GLY A 173 -0.70 7.15 8.76
C GLY A 173 0.15 5.89 8.93
N ASP A 174 -0.40 4.81 9.49
CA ASP A 174 0.27 3.52 9.50
C ASP A 174 0.19 2.86 8.13
N ALA A 175 1.22 2.13 7.75
CA ALA A 175 1.27 1.41 6.49
C ALA A 175 1.46 -0.09 6.71
N LEU A 176 0.65 -0.88 6.04
CA LEU A 176 0.78 -2.32 5.94
C LEU A 176 1.62 -2.67 4.71
N LEU A 177 2.67 -3.46 4.91
CA LEU A 177 3.40 -4.17 3.86
C LEU A 177 2.97 -5.63 3.89
N PHE A 178 2.74 -6.23 2.71
CA PHE A 178 2.44 -7.66 2.61
C PHE A 178 3.05 -8.28 1.36
N ARG A 179 3.49 -9.52 1.47
CA ARG A 179 4.14 -10.26 0.37
C ARG A 179 3.12 -10.62 -0.71
N ILE A 180 3.53 -10.47 -1.97
CA ILE A 180 2.77 -10.93 -3.13
C ILE A 180 3.47 -12.16 -3.70
N SER A 181 2.75 -13.28 -3.74
CA SER A 181 3.24 -14.52 -4.36
C SER A 181 2.07 -15.38 -4.84
N SER A 182 2.37 -16.39 -5.66
CA SER A 182 1.39 -17.39 -6.10
C SER A 182 0.83 -18.24 -4.96
N ASP A 183 1.60 -18.37 -3.88
CA ASP A 183 1.25 -19.21 -2.72
C ASP A 183 0.44 -18.47 -1.66
N LEU A 184 0.20 -17.17 -1.86
CA LEU A 184 -0.51 -16.32 -0.92
C LEU A 184 -1.74 -15.67 -1.54
N GLN A 185 -2.82 -15.63 -0.77
CA GLN A 185 -4.00 -14.82 -1.06
C GLN A 185 -4.29 -13.90 0.09
N HIS A 186 -4.82 -12.72 -0.23
CA HIS A 186 -5.28 -11.76 0.75
C HIS A 186 -6.68 -11.26 0.43
N ARG A 187 -7.34 -10.75 1.46
CA ARG A 187 -8.63 -10.06 1.32
C ARG A 187 -8.72 -8.88 2.29
N VAL A 188 -9.68 -8.02 2.05
CA VAL A 188 -10.13 -6.99 3.00
C VAL A 188 -11.60 -7.23 3.26
N THR A 189 -11.95 -7.49 4.52
CA THR A 189 -13.34 -7.78 4.91
C THR A 189 -14.22 -6.54 4.79
N GLU A 190 -15.53 -6.74 4.84
CA GLU A 190 -16.51 -5.67 4.84
C GLU A 190 -16.24 -4.65 5.96
N VAL A 191 -16.44 -3.38 5.63
CA VAL A 191 -16.46 -2.28 6.61
C VAL A 191 -17.87 -2.17 7.20
N VAL A 192 -17.97 -2.02 8.51
CA VAL A 192 -19.24 -1.90 9.22
C VAL A 192 -19.35 -0.58 9.98
N GLY A 193 -20.54 -0.04 10.06
CA GLY A 193 -20.81 1.23 10.76
C GLY A 193 -20.75 2.45 9.83
N LYS A 194 -20.54 3.63 10.37
CA LYS A 194 -20.60 4.89 9.60
C LYS A 194 -19.27 5.36 9.04
N ALA A 195 -18.16 5.01 9.70
CA ALA A 195 -16.84 5.45 9.32
C ALA A 195 -16.32 4.63 8.15
N ALA A 196 -15.81 5.27 7.09
CA ALA A 196 -15.20 4.62 5.95
C ALA A 196 -13.73 4.27 6.21
N LYS A 197 -13.27 3.17 5.63
CA LYS A 197 -11.84 2.86 5.53
C LYS A 197 -11.29 3.54 4.29
N THR A 198 -10.41 4.53 4.49
CA THR A 198 -9.71 5.22 3.42
C THR A 198 -8.26 4.77 3.37
N SER A 199 -7.77 4.44 2.18
CA SER A 199 -6.41 3.91 2.01
C SER A 199 -5.72 4.51 0.78
N TYR A 200 -4.42 4.74 0.92
CA TYR A 200 -3.50 4.99 -0.18
C TYR A 200 -2.75 3.69 -0.48
N VAL A 201 -2.87 3.18 -1.70
CA VAL A 201 -2.37 1.84 -2.04
C VAL A 201 -1.52 1.81 -3.30
N GLY A 202 -0.64 0.83 -3.35
CA GLY A 202 0.22 0.54 -4.48
C GLY A 202 1.08 -0.69 -4.23
N TRP A 203 2.09 -0.87 -5.09
CA TRP A 203 2.97 -2.03 -5.04
C TRP A 203 4.43 -1.61 -5.20
N PHE A 204 5.30 -2.22 -4.42
CA PHE A 204 6.73 -2.24 -4.71
C PHE A 204 7.00 -3.29 -5.77
N ARG A 205 7.72 -2.90 -6.83
CA ARG A 205 7.85 -3.65 -8.09
C ARG A 205 9.31 -3.86 -8.46
N ALA A 206 9.56 -4.94 -9.20
CA ALA A 206 10.87 -5.32 -9.76
C ALA A 206 10.90 -5.07 -11.27
N THR A 207 10.88 -3.81 -11.69
CA THR A 207 10.82 -3.43 -13.12
C THR A 207 12.18 -3.44 -13.83
N GLY A 208 13.27 -3.59 -13.08
CA GLY A 208 14.63 -3.45 -13.60
C GLY A 208 15.06 -2.00 -13.86
N LYS A 209 14.13 -1.04 -13.73
CA LYS A 209 14.37 0.41 -13.84
C LYS A 209 14.00 1.07 -12.54
N THR A 210 14.63 2.19 -12.25
CA THR A 210 14.23 3.02 -11.12
C THR A 210 13.23 4.07 -11.57
N PHE A 211 12.33 4.46 -10.67
CA PHE A 211 11.36 5.55 -10.90
C PHE A 211 12.04 6.82 -11.47
N PHE A 212 13.21 7.18 -10.95
CA PHE A 212 13.94 8.36 -11.40
C PHE A 212 14.55 8.20 -12.79
N ALA A 213 15.00 7.00 -13.16
CA ALA A 213 15.50 6.73 -14.51
C ALA A 213 14.38 6.86 -15.56
N GLU A 214 13.17 6.41 -15.23
CA GLU A 214 12.02 6.59 -16.10
C GLU A 214 11.59 8.07 -16.22
N LEU A 215 11.62 8.80 -15.09
CA LEU A 215 11.22 10.21 -15.05
C LEU A 215 12.13 11.11 -15.91
N VAL A 216 13.43 10.82 -15.95
CA VAL A 216 14.41 11.62 -16.73
C VAL A 216 14.65 11.07 -18.13
N GLY A 217 13.96 10.00 -18.53
CA GLY A 217 14.09 9.42 -19.86
C GLY A 217 15.50 8.85 -20.16
N SER A 218 16.29 8.52 -19.14
CA SER A 218 17.59 7.91 -19.35
C SER A 218 17.42 6.47 -19.82
N GLU A 219 17.85 6.19 -21.04
CA GLU A 219 18.00 4.82 -21.54
C GLU A 219 18.95 4.06 -20.61
N ALA A 220 18.58 2.82 -20.29
CA ALA A 220 19.44 1.94 -19.52
C ALA A 220 20.79 1.81 -20.26
N VAL A 221 21.88 2.17 -19.60
CA VAL A 221 23.22 1.88 -20.10
C VAL A 221 23.31 0.34 -20.16
N PRO A 222 23.53 -0.28 -21.32
CA PRO A 222 23.72 -1.72 -21.38
C PRO A 222 24.93 -2.08 -20.52
N SER A 223 24.74 -3.02 -19.62
CA SER A 223 25.83 -3.57 -18.83
C SER A 223 26.89 -4.20 -19.76
N PRO A 224 28.16 -4.04 -19.46
CA PRO A 224 29.26 -4.59 -20.25
C PRO A 224 29.28 -6.12 -20.25
#